data_4a4f7113372072a003e0c0ccaac826e7
#
_entry.id   4a4f7113372072a003e0c0ccaac826e7
#
_cell.length_a   1.000
_cell.length_b   1.000
_cell.length_c   1.000
_cell.angle_alpha   90.00
_cell.angle_beta   90.00
_cell.angle_gamma   90.00
#
_symmetry.space_group_name_H-M   'P 1'
#
loop_
_entity.id
_entity.type
_entity.pdbx_description
1 polymer ?
#
loop_
_entity_poly.entity_id
_entity_poly.type
_entity_poly.pdbx_seq_one_letter_code
_entity_poly.pdbx_strand_id
1 'polypeptide(L)'
;MLTKTDYAARAVAAGYRMYFAAEGDREGNARVETIVPANPCCNCYSVAKAFTVTAFGMLTDRGLLRPEDKLADYLGTQFPAGCDPRWYDVTLDQLLLHRAGIGMKLDIDAEDARAFPPDYLAYVLRSGLIYDPGTAYRYTDAAYYLLSRVIHAAGGKDPAELLRPVCMETMHFGEFAWSVCPRGYCMGATGLYLRTEDLLKLGVLYLREGDWMGERVISEEWVHTVLSRGYELHDIGGGWFSKGGMRGQRVAFSPERGLAVAWHSFEKTVDPAVMLEF
;
A
#
# COMPACT_ATOMS: atom_id res chain seq x y z
N MET A 1 -24.09 9.63 1.90
CA MET A 1 -24.14 11.06 2.36
C MET A 1 -22.99 11.26 3.33
N LEU A 2 -22.14 12.25 3.08
CA LEU A 2 -21.00 12.57 3.96
C LEU A 2 -21.45 12.87 5.39
N THR A 3 -20.64 12.48 6.37
CA THR A 3 -20.89 12.79 7.76
C THR A 3 -20.63 14.29 8.02
N LYS A 4 -21.09 14.80 9.17
CA LYS A 4 -20.71 16.14 9.64
C LYS A 4 -19.51 16.07 10.60
N THR A 5 -18.69 15.03 10.48
CA THR A 5 -17.54 14.82 11.38
C THR A 5 -16.58 15.99 11.28
N ASP A 6 -16.22 16.54 12.40
CA ASP A 6 -15.20 17.60 12.54
C ASP A 6 -13.88 16.90 12.90
N TYR A 7 -13.11 16.52 11.89
CA TYR A 7 -11.81 15.85 12.07
C TYR A 7 -10.77 16.77 12.71
N ALA A 8 -10.86 18.09 12.46
CA ALA A 8 -9.97 19.05 13.10
C ALA A 8 -10.22 19.11 14.62
N ALA A 9 -11.49 19.20 15.03
CA ALA A 9 -11.82 19.18 16.46
C ALA A 9 -11.36 17.89 17.14
N ARG A 10 -11.54 16.73 16.49
CA ARG A 10 -11.06 15.43 17.01
C ARG A 10 -9.55 15.38 17.13
N ALA A 11 -8.82 15.80 16.10
CA ALA A 11 -7.38 15.83 16.12
C ALA A 11 -6.84 16.74 17.22
N VAL A 12 -7.41 17.94 17.36
CA VAL A 12 -7.04 18.91 18.42
C VAL A 12 -7.34 18.34 19.81
N ALA A 13 -8.53 17.75 20.01
CA ALA A 13 -8.91 17.16 21.30
C ALA A 13 -7.99 15.99 21.71
N ALA A 14 -7.51 15.22 20.74
CA ALA A 14 -6.57 14.11 20.94
C ALA A 14 -5.10 14.57 21.03
N GLY A 15 -4.80 15.86 20.78
CA GLY A 15 -3.45 16.39 20.74
C GLY A 15 -2.65 15.99 19.52
N TYR A 16 -3.32 15.57 18.43
CA TYR A 16 -2.66 15.14 17.18
C TYR A 16 -2.33 16.33 16.28
N ARG A 17 -1.09 16.35 15.76
CA ARG A 17 -0.65 17.29 14.72
C ARG A 17 -0.88 16.66 13.35
N MET A 18 -2.06 16.91 12.81
CA MET A 18 -2.47 16.43 11.49
C MET A 18 -2.51 17.60 10.49
N TYR A 19 -2.23 17.30 9.24
CA TYR A 19 -2.26 18.31 8.18
C TYR A 19 -3.65 18.40 7.56
N PHE A 20 -4.14 17.25 7.10
CA PHE A 20 -5.37 17.17 6.33
C PHE A 20 -6.11 15.89 6.72
N ALA A 21 -7.44 15.97 6.71
CA ALA A 21 -8.34 14.82 6.70
C ALA A 21 -9.29 14.94 5.51
N ALA A 22 -9.66 13.82 4.92
CA ALA A 22 -10.61 13.74 3.84
C ALA A 22 -11.62 12.64 4.08
N GLU A 23 -12.87 12.85 3.68
CA GLU A 23 -13.97 11.90 3.77
C GLU A 23 -14.66 11.80 2.41
N GLY A 24 -15.06 10.60 2.00
CA GLY A 24 -15.77 10.34 0.77
C GLY A 24 -16.79 9.23 0.90
N ASP A 25 -17.81 9.25 0.05
CA ASP A 25 -18.87 8.24 0.00
C ASP A 25 -18.85 7.42 -1.30
N ARG A 26 -19.76 6.43 -1.39
CA ARG A 26 -19.90 5.56 -2.58
C ARG A 26 -20.31 6.33 -3.83
N GLU A 27 -20.99 7.46 -3.68
CA GLU A 27 -21.46 8.30 -4.79
C GLU A 27 -20.36 9.20 -5.37
N GLY A 28 -19.18 9.21 -4.73
CA GLY A 28 -18.03 10.02 -5.13
C GLY A 28 -18.06 11.43 -4.57
N ASN A 29 -19.00 11.76 -3.66
CA ASN A 29 -18.91 13.00 -2.92
C ASN A 29 -17.68 12.93 -2.01
N ALA A 30 -16.90 14.01 -1.96
CA ALA A 30 -15.74 14.09 -1.11
C ALA A 30 -15.63 15.49 -0.50
N ARG A 31 -15.03 15.55 0.69
CA ARG A 31 -14.59 16.80 1.31
C ARG A 31 -13.20 16.63 1.89
N VAL A 32 -12.45 17.70 1.86
CA VAL A 32 -11.13 17.77 2.49
C VAL A 32 -11.16 18.86 3.55
N GLU A 33 -10.62 18.57 4.70
CA GLU A 33 -10.46 19.50 5.82
C GLU A 33 -8.97 19.77 6.05
N THR A 34 -8.59 21.05 6.05
CA THR A 34 -7.24 21.49 6.41
C THR A 34 -7.21 21.72 7.92
N ILE A 35 -6.40 20.96 8.62
CA ILE A 35 -6.24 21.06 10.08
C ILE A 35 -5.06 21.97 10.40
N VAL A 36 -3.89 21.66 9.81
CA VAL A 36 -2.71 22.53 9.86
C VAL A 36 -2.20 22.74 8.43
N PRO A 37 -2.02 23.99 7.98
CA PRO A 37 -1.50 24.25 6.64
C PRO A 37 -0.13 23.60 6.42
N ALA A 38 0.01 22.84 5.34
CA ALA A 38 1.22 22.12 4.96
C ALA A 38 1.29 21.95 3.45
N ASN A 39 2.38 21.35 2.95
CA ASN A 39 2.42 20.87 1.57
C ASN A 39 1.31 19.83 1.39
N PRO A 40 0.41 20.00 0.41
CA PRO A 40 -0.68 19.06 0.20
C PRO A 40 -0.21 17.68 -0.25
N CYS A 41 0.94 17.59 -0.93
CA CYS A 41 1.52 16.32 -1.38
C CYS A 41 2.46 15.76 -0.31
N CYS A 42 2.07 14.67 0.33
CA CYS A 42 2.80 14.06 1.43
C CYS A 42 3.21 12.61 1.11
N ASN A 43 4.31 12.16 1.73
CA ASN A 43 4.69 10.75 1.69
C ASN A 43 3.65 9.92 2.45
N CYS A 44 3.05 8.94 1.78
CA CYS A 44 2.09 8.02 2.37
C CYS A 44 2.76 6.89 3.16
N TYR A 45 4.12 6.78 3.09
CA TYR A 45 4.89 5.69 3.69
C TYR A 45 4.27 4.32 3.36
N SER A 46 4.08 3.49 4.36
CA SER A 46 3.59 2.11 4.18
C SER A 46 2.16 1.99 3.63
N VAL A 47 1.39 3.08 3.51
CA VAL A 47 0.11 3.03 2.78
C VAL A 47 0.35 2.72 1.29
N ALA A 48 1.53 3.02 0.76
CA ALA A 48 1.97 2.63 -0.58
C ALA A 48 1.78 1.13 -0.88
N LYS A 49 1.89 0.25 0.13
CA LYS A 49 1.71 -1.19 -0.04
C LYS A 49 0.29 -1.56 -0.50
N ALA A 50 -0.74 -0.83 -0.07
CA ALA A 50 -2.10 -1.05 -0.54
C ALA A 50 -2.26 -0.72 -2.05
N PHE A 51 -1.51 0.26 -2.55
CA PHE A 51 -1.44 0.53 -3.99
C PHE A 51 -0.71 -0.59 -4.74
N THR A 52 0.36 -1.17 -4.17
CA THR A 52 1.02 -2.34 -4.76
C THR A 52 0.10 -3.55 -4.81
N VAL A 53 -0.73 -3.78 -3.77
CA VAL A 53 -1.78 -4.80 -3.76
C VAL A 53 -2.82 -4.55 -4.85
N THR A 54 -3.20 -3.29 -5.08
CA THR A 54 -4.12 -2.91 -6.16
C THR A 54 -3.50 -3.20 -7.54
N ALA A 55 -2.22 -2.83 -7.76
CA ALA A 55 -1.51 -3.14 -9.01
C ALA A 55 -1.35 -4.66 -9.23
N PHE A 56 -1.11 -5.41 -8.16
CA PHE A 56 -1.08 -6.88 -8.21
C PHE A 56 -2.43 -7.43 -8.69
N GLY A 57 -3.54 -6.94 -8.13
CA GLY A 57 -4.89 -7.31 -8.53
C GLY A 57 -5.20 -7.03 -9.99
N MET A 58 -4.76 -5.89 -10.52
CA MET A 58 -4.92 -5.60 -11.95
C MET A 58 -4.25 -6.64 -12.85
N LEU A 59 -3.14 -7.25 -12.42
CA LEU A 59 -2.49 -8.32 -13.18
C LEU A 59 -3.12 -9.69 -12.90
N THR A 60 -3.63 -9.91 -11.69
CA THR A 60 -4.41 -11.12 -11.35
C THR A 60 -5.68 -11.19 -12.21
N ASP A 61 -6.41 -10.10 -12.35
CA ASP A 61 -7.61 -10.01 -13.20
C ASP A 61 -7.30 -10.27 -14.69
N ARG A 62 -6.06 -10.04 -15.12
CA ARG A 62 -5.56 -10.35 -16.46
C ARG A 62 -5.00 -11.76 -16.59
N GLY A 63 -4.98 -12.56 -15.52
CA GLY A 63 -4.43 -13.90 -15.47
C GLY A 63 -2.90 -13.97 -15.57
N LEU A 64 -2.20 -12.85 -15.27
CA LEU A 64 -0.75 -12.74 -15.35
C LEU A 64 -0.03 -13.04 -14.04
N LEU A 65 -0.73 -12.94 -12.91
CA LEU A 65 -0.24 -13.23 -11.56
C LEU A 65 -1.29 -13.97 -10.75
N ARG A 66 -0.81 -14.85 -9.86
CA ARG A 66 -1.64 -15.49 -8.82
C ARG A 66 -0.89 -15.47 -7.50
N PRO A 67 -1.59 -15.35 -6.35
CA PRO A 67 -0.93 -15.42 -5.04
C PRO A 67 -0.13 -16.71 -4.80
N GLU A 68 -0.57 -17.82 -5.40
CA GLU A 68 0.06 -19.15 -5.28
C GLU A 68 1.34 -19.30 -6.10
N ASP A 69 1.57 -18.43 -7.09
CA ASP A 69 2.77 -18.47 -7.92
C ASP A 69 4.02 -18.26 -7.07
N LYS A 70 5.15 -18.81 -7.52
CA LYS A 70 6.42 -18.66 -6.83
C LYS A 70 7.16 -17.40 -7.30
N LEU A 71 7.88 -16.77 -6.38
CA LEU A 71 8.80 -15.67 -6.69
C LEU A 71 9.77 -16.03 -7.82
N ALA A 72 10.26 -17.29 -7.82
CA ALA A 72 11.19 -17.80 -8.81
C ALA A 72 10.61 -17.91 -10.21
N ASP A 73 9.29 -18.04 -10.37
CA ASP A 73 8.64 -18.11 -11.69
C ASP A 73 8.86 -16.80 -12.48
N TYR A 74 9.00 -15.68 -11.77
CA TYR A 74 9.17 -14.35 -12.36
C TYR A 74 10.61 -13.81 -12.27
N LEU A 75 11.32 -14.09 -11.18
CA LEU A 75 12.62 -13.50 -10.88
C LEU A 75 13.75 -14.52 -10.79
N GLY A 76 13.49 -15.82 -10.95
CA GLY A 76 14.48 -16.89 -10.73
C GLY A 76 15.76 -16.73 -11.53
N THR A 77 15.69 -16.22 -12.77
CA THR A 77 16.87 -15.96 -13.62
C THR A 77 17.73 -14.78 -13.11
N GLN A 78 17.19 -13.94 -12.21
CA GLN A 78 17.87 -12.80 -11.60
C GLN A 78 18.40 -13.14 -10.20
N PHE A 79 18.18 -14.35 -9.70
CA PHE A 79 18.65 -14.75 -8.38
C PHE A 79 20.19 -14.81 -8.38
N PRO A 80 20.85 -14.16 -7.40
CA PRO A 80 22.31 -14.17 -7.30
C PRO A 80 22.80 -15.59 -6.96
N ALA A 81 23.96 -15.95 -7.51
CA ALA A 81 24.62 -17.22 -7.16
C ALA A 81 24.83 -17.30 -5.64
N GLY A 82 24.52 -18.48 -5.06
CA GLY A 82 24.66 -18.74 -3.63
C GLY A 82 23.62 -18.07 -2.74
N CYS A 83 22.51 -17.55 -3.28
CA CYS A 83 21.38 -17.12 -2.44
C CYS A 83 20.74 -18.33 -1.72
N ASP A 84 19.98 -18.05 -0.67
CA ASP A 84 19.29 -19.08 0.07
C ASP A 84 18.34 -19.88 -0.86
N PRO A 85 18.49 -21.21 -0.97
CA PRO A 85 17.70 -22.02 -1.89
C PRO A 85 16.20 -21.97 -1.61
N ARG A 86 15.78 -21.65 -0.36
CA ARG A 86 14.37 -21.51 0.00
C ARG A 86 13.65 -20.39 -0.77
N TRP A 87 14.38 -19.43 -1.34
CA TRP A 87 13.79 -18.39 -2.19
C TRP A 87 13.04 -18.96 -3.41
N TYR A 88 13.45 -20.14 -3.90
CA TYR A 88 12.77 -20.80 -5.03
C TYR A 88 11.37 -21.32 -4.69
N ASP A 89 11.05 -21.47 -3.39
CA ASP A 89 9.77 -21.96 -2.92
C ASP A 89 8.89 -20.87 -2.28
N VAL A 90 9.39 -19.65 -2.14
CA VAL A 90 8.60 -18.51 -1.63
C VAL A 90 7.47 -18.21 -2.61
N THR A 91 6.23 -18.22 -2.12
CA THR A 91 5.04 -17.82 -2.90
C THR A 91 4.77 -16.32 -2.80
N LEU A 92 4.03 -15.79 -3.76
CA LEU A 92 3.62 -14.39 -3.75
C LEU A 92 2.65 -14.09 -2.61
N ASP A 93 1.79 -15.06 -2.22
CA ASP A 93 0.95 -14.98 -1.03
C ASP A 93 1.78 -14.76 0.25
N GLN A 94 2.89 -15.47 0.39
CA GLN A 94 3.78 -15.31 1.53
C GLN A 94 4.45 -13.92 1.57
N LEU A 95 4.71 -13.31 0.41
CA LEU A 95 5.19 -11.93 0.32
C LEU A 95 4.08 -10.93 0.69
N LEU A 96 2.87 -11.11 0.13
CA LEU A 96 1.68 -10.28 0.42
C LEU A 96 1.34 -10.28 1.92
N LEU A 97 1.52 -11.43 2.59
CA LEU A 97 1.26 -11.63 4.02
C LEU A 97 2.46 -11.32 4.92
N HIS A 98 3.60 -10.86 4.39
CA HIS A 98 4.84 -10.72 5.18
C HIS A 98 5.28 -12.01 5.88
N ARG A 99 5.07 -13.15 5.25
CA ARG A 99 5.40 -14.49 5.78
C ARG A 99 6.49 -15.22 5.00
N ALA A 100 7.21 -14.52 4.13
CA ALA A 100 8.30 -15.12 3.34
C ALA A 100 9.57 -15.44 4.17
N GLY A 101 9.64 -15.05 5.44
CA GLY A 101 10.79 -15.32 6.30
C GLY A 101 11.94 -14.32 6.19
N ILE A 102 11.74 -13.19 5.52
CA ILE A 102 12.77 -12.17 5.25
C ILE A 102 13.25 -11.51 6.55
N GLY A 103 14.55 -11.51 6.80
CA GLY A 103 15.16 -10.90 7.98
C GLY A 103 15.39 -9.40 7.87
N MET A 104 15.73 -8.92 6.68
CA MET A 104 16.06 -7.52 6.43
C MET A 104 14.81 -6.66 6.23
N LYS A 105 14.91 -5.36 6.55
CA LYS A 105 13.77 -4.42 6.43
C LYS A 105 13.69 -3.73 5.09
N LEU A 106 14.82 -3.42 4.45
CA LEU A 106 14.95 -2.55 3.27
C LEU A 106 14.29 -1.16 3.49
N ASP A 107 14.51 -0.58 4.64
CA ASP A 107 13.96 0.72 5.01
C ASP A 107 14.77 1.85 4.37
N ILE A 108 14.26 2.44 3.30
CA ILE A 108 14.95 3.53 2.58
C ILE A 108 14.89 4.87 3.33
N ASP A 109 14.08 4.98 4.37
CA ASP A 109 13.99 6.16 5.23
C ASP A 109 14.97 6.07 6.44
N ALA A 110 15.67 4.93 6.60
CA ALA A 110 16.67 4.77 7.64
C ALA A 110 17.96 5.53 7.33
N GLU A 111 18.70 5.92 8.37
CA GLU A 111 19.95 6.71 8.24
C GLU A 111 21.01 5.98 7.42
N ASP A 112 21.05 4.64 7.51
CA ASP A 112 22.01 3.78 6.81
C ASP A 112 21.59 3.41 5.38
N ALA A 113 20.40 3.82 4.92
CA ALA A 113 19.90 3.49 3.59
C ALA A 113 20.83 3.94 2.46
N ARG A 114 21.61 5.01 2.67
CA ARG A 114 22.60 5.51 1.70
C ARG A 114 23.75 4.52 1.46
N ALA A 115 23.97 3.59 2.38
CA ALA A 115 24.98 2.53 2.27
C ALA A 115 24.45 1.27 1.57
N PHE A 116 23.16 1.22 1.21
CA PHE A 116 22.60 0.05 0.51
C PHE A 116 23.24 -0.09 -0.87
N PRO A 117 23.60 -1.33 -1.29
CA PRO A 117 24.08 -1.57 -2.64
C PRO A 117 23.02 -1.15 -3.67
N PRO A 118 23.42 -0.68 -4.87
CA PRO A 118 22.48 -0.19 -5.87
C PRO A 118 21.53 -1.28 -6.42
N ASP A 119 21.88 -2.56 -6.28
CA ASP A 119 21.02 -3.69 -6.62
C ASP A 119 20.24 -4.19 -5.41
N TYR A 120 19.07 -3.58 -5.17
CA TYR A 120 18.22 -3.94 -4.04
C TYR A 120 17.65 -5.36 -4.15
N LEU A 121 17.42 -5.88 -5.38
CA LEU A 121 16.97 -7.26 -5.56
C LEU A 121 18.03 -8.25 -5.06
N ALA A 122 19.25 -8.13 -5.58
CA ALA A 122 20.35 -8.96 -5.14
C ALA A 122 20.68 -8.78 -3.65
N TYR A 123 20.55 -7.56 -3.13
CA TYR A 123 20.77 -7.26 -1.72
C TYR A 123 19.79 -7.99 -0.82
N VAL A 124 18.48 -7.95 -1.13
CA VAL A 124 17.45 -8.68 -0.40
C VAL A 124 17.68 -10.19 -0.47
N LEU A 125 17.90 -10.73 -1.66
CA LEU A 125 18.06 -12.18 -1.85
C LEU A 125 19.31 -12.74 -1.18
N ARG A 126 20.40 -11.97 -1.10
CA ARG A 126 21.62 -12.35 -0.38
C ARG A 126 21.51 -12.27 1.13
N SER A 127 20.57 -11.50 1.67
CA SER A 127 20.38 -11.42 3.12
C SER A 127 19.87 -12.73 3.73
N GLY A 128 19.35 -13.64 2.91
CA GLY A 128 18.81 -14.92 3.32
C GLY A 128 17.46 -14.80 4.06
N LEU A 129 16.95 -15.96 4.45
CA LEU A 129 15.69 -16.08 5.18
C LEU A 129 15.99 -16.52 6.62
N ILE A 130 15.46 -15.78 7.59
CA ILE A 130 15.64 -16.07 9.03
C ILE A 130 14.59 -17.03 9.58
N TYR A 131 13.47 -17.22 8.86
CA TYR A 131 12.43 -18.19 9.15
C TYR A 131 12.14 -18.99 7.87
N ASP A 132 11.59 -20.18 8.02
CA ASP A 132 11.06 -20.93 6.88
C ASP A 132 9.82 -20.20 6.31
N PRO A 133 9.71 -20.10 4.97
CA PRO A 133 8.58 -19.45 4.34
C PRO A 133 7.24 -20.00 4.82
N GLY A 134 6.30 -19.12 5.13
CA GLY A 134 4.97 -19.44 5.64
C GLY A 134 4.87 -19.61 7.17
N THR A 135 5.97 -19.76 7.90
CA THR A 135 5.93 -20.14 9.33
C THR A 135 5.76 -18.96 10.28
N ALA A 136 6.30 -17.78 9.96
CA ALA A 136 6.27 -16.62 10.84
C ALA A 136 5.91 -15.33 10.09
N TYR A 137 5.16 -14.47 10.75
CA TYR A 137 4.91 -13.11 10.27
C TYR A 137 6.10 -12.21 10.62
N ARG A 138 6.62 -11.49 9.63
CA ARG A 138 7.61 -10.44 9.85
C ARG A 138 7.44 -9.32 8.84
N TYR A 139 6.91 -8.21 9.30
CA TYR A 139 6.73 -7.02 8.48
C TYR A 139 8.05 -6.48 7.92
N THR A 140 8.12 -6.26 6.61
CA THR A 140 9.30 -5.73 5.94
C THR A 140 8.97 -5.06 4.61
N ASP A 141 9.63 -3.97 4.29
CA ASP A 141 9.52 -3.30 3.00
C ASP A 141 10.13 -4.14 1.87
N ALA A 142 11.09 -5.02 2.20
CA ALA A 142 11.70 -5.92 1.22
C ALA A 142 10.68 -6.83 0.53
N ALA A 143 9.64 -7.31 1.24
CA ALA A 143 8.60 -8.16 0.64
C ALA A 143 7.84 -7.40 -0.48
N TYR A 144 7.47 -6.16 -0.23
CA TYR A 144 6.72 -5.34 -1.20
C TYR A 144 7.60 -4.77 -2.31
N TYR A 145 8.91 -4.58 -2.06
CA TYR A 145 9.85 -4.34 -3.12
C TYR A 145 9.97 -5.55 -4.08
N LEU A 146 10.04 -6.78 -3.53
CA LEU A 146 10.03 -8.00 -4.35
C LEU A 146 8.72 -8.12 -5.16
N LEU A 147 7.56 -7.84 -4.56
CA LEU A 147 6.27 -7.82 -5.27
C LEU A 147 6.27 -6.78 -6.40
N SER A 148 6.83 -5.59 -6.19
CA SER A 148 6.98 -4.58 -7.24
C SER A 148 7.82 -5.10 -8.41
N ARG A 149 8.91 -5.84 -8.13
CA ARG A 149 9.75 -6.47 -9.15
C ARG A 149 9.02 -7.60 -9.89
N VAL A 150 8.19 -8.39 -9.18
CA VAL A 150 7.33 -9.43 -9.79
C VAL A 150 6.29 -8.79 -10.72
N ILE A 151 5.61 -7.74 -10.27
CA ILE A 151 4.64 -7.00 -11.09
C ILE A 151 5.29 -6.51 -12.38
N HIS A 152 6.51 -5.95 -12.29
CA HIS A 152 7.26 -5.53 -13.48
C HIS A 152 7.61 -6.70 -14.40
N ALA A 153 8.05 -7.83 -13.84
CA ALA A 153 8.43 -9.01 -14.64
C ALA A 153 7.22 -9.62 -15.37
N ALA A 154 6.05 -9.66 -14.71
CA ALA A 154 4.83 -10.25 -15.27
C ALA A 154 4.11 -9.31 -16.26
N GLY A 155 4.05 -8.02 -15.97
CA GLY A 155 3.24 -7.04 -16.72
C GLY A 155 4.06 -6.10 -17.61
N GLY A 156 5.39 -6.16 -17.58
CA GLY A 156 6.27 -5.25 -18.33
C GLY A 156 6.28 -3.82 -17.80
N LYS A 157 5.54 -3.53 -16.72
CA LYS A 157 5.42 -2.23 -16.06
C LYS A 157 5.43 -2.42 -14.55
N ASP A 158 6.10 -1.55 -13.83
CA ASP A 158 6.08 -1.57 -12.37
C ASP A 158 4.75 -1.00 -11.80
N PRO A 159 4.50 -1.11 -10.49
CA PRO A 159 3.26 -0.61 -9.89
C PRO A 159 2.96 0.86 -10.20
N ALA A 160 3.98 1.72 -10.23
CA ALA A 160 3.79 3.14 -10.52
C ALA A 160 3.37 3.37 -11.98
N GLU A 161 3.97 2.65 -12.92
CA GLU A 161 3.64 2.72 -14.34
C GLU A 161 2.26 2.14 -14.66
N LEU A 162 1.85 1.05 -13.96
CA LEU A 162 0.53 0.45 -14.11
C LEU A 162 -0.58 1.33 -13.56
N LEU A 163 -0.36 1.90 -12.38
CA LEU A 163 -1.37 2.69 -11.68
C LEU A 163 -1.48 4.13 -12.19
N ARG A 164 -0.40 4.71 -12.75
CA ARG A 164 -0.41 6.11 -13.18
C ARG A 164 -1.57 6.46 -14.12
N PRO A 165 -1.85 5.73 -15.21
CA PRO A 165 -3.00 6.04 -16.06
C PRO A 165 -4.33 5.98 -15.29
N VAL A 166 -4.52 4.94 -14.48
CA VAL A 166 -5.73 4.77 -13.66
C VAL A 166 -5.88 5.93 -12.67
N CYS A 167 -4.83 6.25 -11.92
CA CYS A 167 -4.87 7.32 -10.94
C CYS A 167 -5.07 8.69 -11.57
N MET A 168 -4.33 9.00 -12.65
CA MET A 168 -4.34 10.34 -13.23
C MET A 168 -5.52 10.57 -14.20
N GLU A 169 -5.86 9.57 -15.03
CA GLU A 169 -6.84 9.72 -16.10
C GLU A 169 -8.23 9.27 -15.67
N THR A 170 -8.34 8.12 -14.98
CA THR A 170 -9.63 7.58 -14.55
C THR A 170 -10.07 8.18 -13.21
N MET A 171 -9.19 8.20 -12.21
CA MET A 171 -9.52 8.65 -10.86
C MET A 171 -9.23 10.14 -10.62
N HIS A 172 -8.63 10.84 -11.59
CA HIS A 172 -8.32 12.27 -11.53
C HIS A 172 -7.53 12.67 -10.29
N PHE A 173 -6.41 11.96 -10.02
CA PHE A 173 -5.47 12.37 -8.98
C PHE A 173 -4.82 13.70 -9.33
N GLY A 174 -4.67 14.59 -8.34
CA GLY A 174 -3.93 15.83 -8.51
C GLY A 174 -2.42 15.63 -8.51
N GLU A 175 -1.93 14.63 -7.77
CA GLU A 175 -0.50 14.32 -7.61
C GLU A 175 -0.27 12.81 -7.57
N PHE A 176 0.79 12.34 -8.23
CA PHE A 176 1.21 10.94 -8.17
C PHE A 176 2.71 10.84 -8.43
N ALA A 177 3.50 10.59 -7.39
CA ALA A 177 4.92 10.34 -7.50
C ALA A 177 5.32 9.18 -6.60
N TRP A 178 6.17 8.28 -7.10
CA TRP A 178 6.64 7.12 -6.34
C TRP A 178 8.15 6.98 -6.44
N SER A 179 8.80 6.78 -5.29
CA SER A 179 10.24 6.57 -5.19
C SER A 179 10.67 5.28 -5.89
N VAL A 180 11.84 5.35 -6.52
CA VAL A 180 12.46 4.20 -7.19
C VAL A 180 13.77 3.82 -6.52
N CYS A 181 14.18 2.55 -6.65
CA CYS A 181 15.51 2.11 -6.26
C CYS A 181 16.57 2.68 -7.22
N PRO A 182 17.88 2.58 -6.91
CA PRO A 182 18.94 3.10 -7.78
C PRO A 182 18.97 2.51 -9.21
N ARG A 183 18.32 1.37 -9.43
CA ARG A 183 18.13 0.77 -10.75
C ARG A 183 16.83 1.18 -11.45
N GLY A 184 16.10 2.16 -10.91
CA GLY A 184 14.90 2.73 -11.51
C GLY A 184 13.59 1.96 -11.28
N TYR A 185 13.58 0.87 -10.51
CA TYR A 185 12.35 0.14 -10.20
C TYR A 185 11.60 0.76 -9.02
N CYS A 186 10.29 0.84 -9.11
CA CYS A 186 9.39 1.33 -8.06
C CYS A 186 9.61 0.59 -6.73
N MET A 187 9.66 1.32 -5.62
CA MET A 187 9.86 0.73 -4.29
C MET A 187 8.70 -0.17 -3.84
N GLY A 188 7.48 0.12 -4.26
CA GLY A 188 6.29 -0.68 -3.92
C GLY A 188 5.88 -0.65 -2.44
N ALA A 189 6.81 -0.48 -1.54
CA ALA A 189 6.61 -0.57 -0.09
C ALA A 189 6.36 0.77 0.59
N THR A 190 6.99 1.83 0.10
CA THR A 190 7.06 3.18 0.68
C THR A 190 7.38 4.20 -0.41
N GLY A 191 7.45 5.48 -0.04
CA GLY A 191 7.87 6.55 -0.95
C GLY A 191 6.85 6.92 -2.01
N LEU A 192 5.57 6.64 -1.80
CA LEU A 192 4.46 7.13 -2.60
C LEU A 192 4.01 8.49 -2.04
N TYR A 193 3.98 9.52 -2.89
CA TYR A 193 3.59 10.88 -2.56
C TYR A 193 2.26 11.21 -3.22
N LEU A 194 1.27 11.56 -2.42
CA LEU A 194 -0.09 11.87 -2.83
C LEU A 194 -0.64 13.04 -2.01
N ARG A 195 -1.69 13.68 -2.52
CA ARG A 195 -2.58 14.52 -1.72
C ARG A 195 -3.52 13.66 -0.88
N THR A 196 -4.05 14.21 0.20
CA THR A 196 -5.00 13.48 1.07
C THR A 196 -6.28 13.09 0.31
N GLU A 197 -6.76 13.95 -0.58
CA GLU A 197 -7.90 13.67 -1.46
C GLU A 197 -7.63 12.53 -2.44
N ASP A 198 -6.38 12.42 -2.93
CA ASP A 198 -5.99 11.32 -3.84
C ASP A 198 -5.84 10.00 -3.06
N LEU A 199 -5.29 10.07 -1.84
CA LEU A 199 -5.22 8.92 -0.94
C LEU A 199 -6.62 8.41 -0.58
N LEU A 200 -7.59 9.31 -0.35
CA LEU A 200 -9.00 8.98 -0.09
C LEU A 200 -9.59 8.11 -1.21
N LYS A 201 -9.25 8.41 -2.47
CA LYS A 201 -9.81 7.71 -3.64
C LYS A 201 -9.47 6.22 -3.64
N LEU A 202 -8.33 5.81 -3.08
CA LEU A 202 -8.06 4.38 -2.86
C LEU A 202 -9.11 3.77 -1.92
N GLY A 203 -9.44 4.42 -0.82
CA GLY A 203 -10.48 3.96 0.11
C GLY A 203 -11.85 3.87 -0.56
N VAL A 204 -12.22 4.86 -1.38
CA VAL A 204 -13.46 4.86 -2.15
C VAL A 204 -13.48 3.73 -3.20
N LEU A 205 -12.35 3.44 -3.87
CA LEU A 205 -12.23 2.33 -4.81
C LEU A 205 -12.56 0.98 -4.14
N TYR A 206 -11.98 0.72 -2.97
CA TYR A 206 -12.28 -0.51 -2.21
C TYR A 206 -13.69 -0.52 -1.62
N LEU A 207 -14.21 0.64 -1.19
CA LEU A 207 -15.59 0.81 -0.76
C LEU A 207 -16.60 0.49 -1.88
N ARG A 208 -16.23 0.71 -3.13
CA ARG A 208 -16.99 0.42 -4.35
C ARG A 208 -16.60 -0.92 -4.99
N GLU A 209 -15.93 -1.79 -4.24
CA GLU A 209 -15.59 -3.15 -4.69
C GLU A 209 -14.81 -3.15 -6.01
N GLY A 210 -13.88 -2.19 -6.15
CA GLY A 210 -12.98 -2.09 -7.31
C GLY A 210 -13.56 -1.38 -8.54
N ASP A 211 -14.78 -0.88 -8.47
CA ASP A 211 -15.38 -0.02 -9.50
C ASP A 211 -15.09 1.46 -9.22
N TRP A 212 -14.61 2.19 -10.21
CA TRP A 212 -14.49 3.64 -10.15
C TRP A 212 -15.47 4.30 -11.10
N MET A 213 -16.62 4.70 -10.57
CA MET A 213 -17.69 5.45 -11.30
C MET A 213 -18.11 4.78 -12.62
N GLY A 214 -18.18 3.45 -12.65
CA GLY A 214 -18.54 2.65 -13.81
C GLY A 214 -17.35 2.08 -14.60
N GLU A 215 -16.12 2.41 -14.21
CA GLU A 215 -14.90 1.81 -14.76
C GLU A 215 -14.32 0.79 -13.79
N ARG A 216 -14.20 -0.47 -14.23
CA ARG A 216 -13.62 -1.54 -13.42
C ARG A 216 -12.09 -1.42 -13.36
N VAL A 217 -11.55 -1.05 -12.19
CA VAL A 217 -10.10 -0.95 -11.95
C VAL A 217 -9.53 -2.31 -11.52
N ILE A 218 -10.18 -2.96 -10.57
CA ILE A 218 -9.88 -4.32 -10.09
C ILE A 218 -11.19 -5.08 -9.90
N SER A 219 -11.14 -6.41 -9.96
CA SER A 219 -12.33 -7.23 -9.75
C SER A 219 -12.87 -7.15 -8.32
N GLU A 220 -14.16 -7.35 -8.16
CA GLU A 220 -14.79 -7.54 -6.85
C GLU A 220 -14.20 -8.75 -6.11
N GLU A 221 -13.91 -9.84 -6.84
CA GLU A 221 -13.26 -11.03 -6.30
C GLU A 221 -11.90 -10.70 -5.69
N TRP A 222 -11.09 -9.85 -6.36
CA TRP A 222 -9.81 -9.42 -5.81
C TRP A 222 -9.99 -8.56 -4.55
N VAL A 223 -10.95 -7.64 -4.54
CA VAL A 223 -11.27 -6.86 -3.32
C VAL A 223 -11.61 -7.78 -2.16
N HIS A 224 -12.50 -8.75 -2.37
CA HIS A 224 -12.88 -9.72 -1.34
C HIS A 224 -11.68 -10.57 -0.89
N THR A 225 -10.81 -10.96 -1.81
CA THR A 225 -9.56 -11.67 -1.48
C THR A 225 -8.65 -10.82 -0.60
N VAL A 226 -8.44 -9.55 -0.96
CA VAL A 226 -7.63 -8.61 -0.18
C VAL A 226 -8.13 -8.48 1.25
N LEU A 227 -9.43 -8.29 1.43
CA LEU A 227 -10.02 -8.07 2.75
C LEU A 227 -10.05 -9.35 3.59
N SER A 228 -10.39 -10.48 2.99
CA SER A 228 -10.44 -11.77 3.71
C SER A 228 -9.06 -12.30 4.08
N ARG A 229 -8.05 -12.07 3.22
CA ARG A 229 -6.66 -12.46 3.48
C ARG A 229 -5.90 -11.44 4.32
N GLY A 230 -6.38 -10.20 4.40
CA GLY A 230 -5.70 -9.11 5.09
C GLY A 230 -4.45 -8.63 4.33
N TYR A 231 -4.48 -8.59 2.99
CA TYR A 231 -3.39 -8.04 2.19
C TYR A 231 -3.34 -6.52 2.36
N GLU A 232 -2.65 -6.05 3.41
CA GLU A 232 -2.41 -4.65 3.79
C GLU A 232 -3.65 -3.83 4.19
N LEU A 233 -4.84 -4.23 3.81
CA LEU A 233 -6.10 -3.63 4.26
C LEU A 233 -6.70 -4.54 5.34
N HIS A 234 -6.44 -4.18 6.60
CA HIS A 234 -6.80 -5.01 7.76
C HIS A 234 -8.11 -4.52 8.38
N ASP A 235 -8.91 -5.46 8.88
CA ASP A 235 -9.99 -5.15 9.81
C ASP A 235 -9.39 -4.56 11.09
N ILE A 236 -9.83 -3.36 11.45
CA ILE A 236 -9.37 -2.64 12.64
C ILE A 236 -10.47 -2.50 13.71
N GLY A 237 -11.59 -3.19 13.52
CA GLY A 237 -12.78 -3.10 14.36
C GLY A 237 -13.78 -2.06 13.91
N GLY A 238 -14.95 -2.04 14.52
CA GLY A 238 -16.03 -1.08 14.22
C GLY A 238 -16.54 -1.08 12.78
N GLY A 239 -16.31 -2.17 12.03
CA GLY A 239 -16.69 -2.27 10.61
C GLY A 239 -15.75 -1.50 9.67
N TRP A 240 -14.53 -1.16 10.12
CA TRP A 240 -13.54 -0.45 9.33
C TRP A 240 -12.40 -1.34 8.87
N PHE A 241 -12.04 -1.23 7.58
CA PHE A 241 -10.79 -1.73 7.01
C PHE A 241 -9.81 -0.59 6.81
N SER A 242 -8.51 -0.84 7.03
CA SER A 242 -7.55 0.25 7.01
C SER A 242 -6.13 -0.20 6.72
N LYS A 243 -5.37 0.73 6.09
CA LYS A 243 -3.90 0.69 6.03
C LYS A 243 -3.32 1.97 6.64
N GLY A 244 -2.41 1.78 7.60
CA GLY A 244 -1.61 2.85 8.18
C GLY A 244 -0.20 2.93 7.60
N GLY A 245 0.39 4.12 7.70
CA GLY A 245 1.78 4.40 7.36
C GLY A 245 2.53 5.09 8.49
N MET A 246 3.86 5.11 8.40
CA MET A 246 4.71 5.84 9.33
C MET A 246 4.23 7.29 9.47
N ARG A 247 4.48 7.92 10.60
CA ARG A 247 4.03 9.28 10.95
C ARG A 247 2.51 9.46 10.91
N GLY A 248 1.75 8.38 11.16
CA GLY A 248 0.31 8.42 11.33
C GLY A 248 -0.50 8.58 10.04
N GLN A 249 0.10 8.38 8.86
CA GLN A 249 -0.64 8.37 7.60
C GLN A 249 -1.68 7.25 7.60
N ARG A 250 -2.85 7.48 6.97
CA ARG A 250 -3.87 6.43 6.91
C ARG A 250 -4.87 6.60 5.78
N VAL A 251 -5.32 5.48 5.27
CA VAL A 251 -6.59 5.31 4.54
C VAL A 251 -7.42 4.27 5.26
N ALA A 252 -8.72 4.52 5.39
CA ALA A 252 -9.71 3.61 5.98
C ALA A 252 -11.02 3.68 5.21
N PHE A 253 -11.79 2.61 5.23
CA PHE A 253 -13.14 2.59 4.67
C PHE A 253 -14.02 1.59 5.41
N SER A 254 -15.32 1.85 5.40
CA SER A 254 -16.34 1.00 6.04
C SER A 254 -17.46 0.70 5.05
N PRO A 255 -17.56 -0.55 4.56
CA PRO A 255 -18.68 -0.95 3.72
C PRO A 255 -20.05 -0.74 4.38
N GLU A 256 -20.16 -0.99 5.69
CA GLU A 256 -21.39 -0.82 6.46
C GLU A 256 -21.84 0.64 6.52
N ARG A 257 -20.89 1.56 6.67
CA ARG A 257 -21.16 3.01 6.77
C ARG A 257 -21.25 3.68 5.40
N GLY A 258 -20.78 3.02 4.33
CA GLY A 258 -20.69 3.60 3.00
C GLY A 258 -19.70 4.76 2.92
N LEU A 259 -18.64 4.74 3.73
CA LEU A 259 -17.68 5.84 3.89
C LEU A 259 -16.25 5.38 3.74
N ALA A 260 -15.44 6.25 3.17
CA ALA A 260 -13.98 6.19 3.20
C ALA A 260 -13.42 7.46 3.86
N VAL A 261 -12.28 7.32 4.54
CA VAL A 261 -11.58 8.43 5.21
C VAL A 261 -10.09 8.28 4.97
N ALA A 262 -9.40 9.39 4.74
CA ALA A 262 -7.95 9.42 4.66
C ALA A 262 -7.41 10.62 5.41
N TRP A 263 -6.16 10.50 5.89
CA TRP A 263 -5.47 11.65 6.47
C TRP A 263 -3.97 11.59 6.33
N HIS A 264 -3.37 12.78 6.31
CA HIS A 264 -1.93 12.98 6.44
C HIS A 264 -1.62 13.65 7.78
N SER A 265 -0.58 13.16 8.42
CA SER A 265 -0.20 13.53 9.78
C SER A 265 1.32 13.64 9.92
N PHE A 266 1.77 14.24 11.01
CA PHE A 266 3.17 14.28 11.42
C PHE A 266 3.38 13.61 12.79
N GLU A 267 2.39 12.89 13.27
CA GLU A 267 2.46 12.20 14.57
C GLU A 267 3.18 10.86 14.45
N LYS A 268 3.79 10.42 15.55
CA LYS A 268 4.37 9.09 15.62
C LYS A 268 3.31 8.02 15.41
N THR A 269 2.14 8.21 16.01
CA THR A 269 0.96 7.37 15.91
C THR A 269 -0.29 8.24 15.96
N VAL A 270 -1.28 7.91 15.12
CA VAL A 270 -2.65 8.42 15.21
C VAL A 270 -3.55 7.21 15.43
N ASP A 271 -4.25 7.18 16.56
CA ASP A 271 -5.18 6.09 16.86
C ASP A 271 -6.41 6.19 15.94
N PRO A 272 -6.68 5.21 15.09
CA PRO A 272 -7.84 5.24 14.21
C PRO A 272 -9.16 5.19 14.99
N ALA A 273 -9.23 4.53 16.17
CA ALA A 273 -10.44 4.46 16.95
C ALA A 273 -10.88 5.86 17.44
N VAL A 274 -9.93 6.73 17.78
CA VAL A 274 -10.21 8.13 18.14
C VAL A 274 -10.73 8.93 16.94
N MET A 275 -10.12 8.75 15.77
CA MET A 275 -10.48 9.53 14.58
C MET A 275 -11.79 9.06 13.94
N LEU A 276 -12.11 7.76 14.00
CA LEU A 276 -13.26 7.12 13.36
C LEU A 276 -14.41 6.81 14.33
N GLU A 277 -14.21 6.98 15.63
CA GLU A 277 -15.17 6.73 16.74
C GLU A 277 -15.77 5.30 16.70
N PHE A 278 -14.95 4.31 17.07
CA PHE A 278 -15.40 2.92 17.26
C PHE A 278 -14.69 2.24 18.43
#